data_ef2684355a405a0a9b3fbd2a97924163
#
_entry.id   ef2684355a405a0a9b3fbd2a97924163
#
_cell.length_a   1.000
_cell.length_b   1.000
_cell.length_c   1.000
_cell.angle_alpha   90.00
_cell.angle_beta   90.00
_cell.angle_gamma   90.00
#
_symmetry.space_group_name_H-M   'P 1'
#
loop_
_entity.id
_entity.type
_entity.pdbx_description
1 polymer ?
#
loop_
_entity_poly.entity_id
_entity_poly.type
_entity_poly.pdbx_seq_one_letter_code
_entity_poly.pdbx_strand_id
1 'polypeptide(L)'
;MIKERIILDTDPGIDDALALLLLAASPEIKIEAITTTHGNSTEENCTNNALQLLELAKIDIPVARGAAEPLIKDLTIAAETHGDNGLGNAHLPATQKSALTQHASDLICEIINANPGEITI
;
A
#
# COMPACT_ATOMS: atom_id res chain seq x y z
N MET A 1 21.01 10.45 10.87
CA MET A 1 20.91 9.06 10.39
C MET A 1 20.46 9.08 8.94
N ILE A 2 21.18 8.38 8.09
CA ILE A 2 20.73 8.19 6.71
C ILE A 2 19.57 7.17 6.77
N LYS A 3 18.40 7.58 6.28
CA LYS A 3 17.23 6.70 6.23
C LYS A 3 17.23 5.92 4.92
N GLU A 4 16.92 4.63 5.01
CA GLU A 4 16.58 3.84 3.84
C GLU A 4 15.27 4.37 3.27
N ARG A 5 15.27 4.73 1.99
CA ARG A 5 14.11 5.30 1.30
C ARG A 5 13.41 4.21 0.51
N ILE A 6 12.14 4.00 0.78
CA ILE A 6 11.41 2.90 0.18
C ILE A 6 10.09 3.35 -0.47
N ILE A 7 9.69 2.61 -1.49
CA ILE A 7 8.29 2.53 -1.94
C ILE A 7 7.77 1.18 -1.45
N LEU A 8 6.66 1.19 -0.74
CA LEU A 8 6.00 -0.04 -0.32
C LEU A 8 4.92 -0.40 -1.35
N ASP A 9 5.20 -1.40 -2.20
CA ASP A 9 4.21 -1.96 -3.12
C ASP A 9 3.56 -3.17 -2.47
N THR A 10 2.25 -3.12 -2.25
CA THR A 10 1.57 -4.07 -1.36
C THR A 10 0.10 -4.26 -1.73
N ASP A 11 -0.46 -5.40 -1.32
CA ASP A 11 -1.89 -5.73 -1.38
C ASP A 11 -2.46 -5.88 0.04
N PRO A 12 -2.63 -4.79 0.81
CA PRO A 12 -2.80 -4.85 2.26
C PRO A 12 -3.83 -5.86 2.75
N GLY A 13 -3.30 -6.99 3.20
CA GLY A 13 -3.95 -8.01 3.99
C GLY A 13 -3.57 -7.87 5.47
N ILE A 14 -3.82 -8.92 6.24
CA ILE A 14 -3.58 -8.92 7.70
C ILE A 14 -2.10 -8.72 8.03
N ASP A 15 -1.21 -9.43 7.37
CA ASP A 15 0.24 -9.36 7.59
C ASP A 15 0.86 -8.09 6.98
N ASP A 16 0.37 -7.65 5.83
CA ASP A 16 0.77 -6.37 5.23
C ASP A 16 0.44 -5.18 6.14
N ALA A 17 -0.68 -5.23 6.84
CA ALA A 17 -1.04 -4.21 7.82
C ALA A 17 0.01 -4.10 8.93
N LEU A 18 0.49 -5.23 9.44
CA LEU A 18 1.56 -5.27 10.44
C LEU A 18 2.88 -4.77 9.86
N ALA A 19 3.23 -5.17 8.63
CA ALA A 19 4.43 -4.72 7.94
C ALA A 19 4.42 -3.19 7.73
N LEU A 20 3.30 -2.64 7.26
CA LEU A 20 3.14 -1.19 7.07
C LEU A 20 3.32 -0.43 8.37
N LEU A 21 2.69 -0.87 9.44
CA LEU A 21 2.79 -0.22 10.75
C LEU A 21 4.20 -0.32 11.33
N LEU A 22 4.88 -1.46 11.14
CA LEU A 22 6.27 -1.64 11.56
C LEU A 22 7.21 -0.70 10.80
N LEU A 23 7.11 -0.63 9.47
CA LEU A 23 7.90 0.26 8.64
C LEU A 23 7.67 1.72 9.01
N ALA A 24 6.42 2.09 9.23
CA ALA A 24 6.03 3.44 9.62
C ALA A 24 6.59 3.86 11.00
N ALA A 25 6.74 2.88 11.91
CA ALA A 25 7.31 3.11 13.24
C ALA A 25 8.85 3.03 13.26
N SER A 26 9.49 2.61 12.17
CA SER A 26 10.94 2.41 12.09
C SER A 26 11.65 3.73 11.78
N PRO A 27 12.46 4.28 12.69
CA PRO A 27 13.08 5.59 12.47
C PRO A 27 14.14 5.60 11.36
N GLU A 28 14.68 4.43 11.02
CA GLU A 28 15.66 4.22 9.94
C GLU A 28 15.02 4.14 8.54
N ILE A 29 13.69 4.03 8.47
CA ILE A 29 12.95 3.93 7.21
C ILE A 29 12.28 5.26 6.88
N LYS A 30 12.28 5.61 5.61
CA LYS A 30 11.44 6.66 5.04
C LYS A 30 10.58 6.08 3.93
N ILE A 31 9.29 5.95 4.16
CA ILE A 31 8.35 5.53 3.13
C ILE A 31 8.03 6.74 2.24
N GLU A 32 8.45 6.68 0.98
CA GLU A 32 8.20 7.76 0.00
C GLU A 32 6.79 7.69 -0.58
N ALA A 33 6.28 6.46 -0.79
CA ALA A 33 4.95 6.21 -1.28
C ALA A 33 4.50 4.80 -0.94
N ILE A 34 3.19 4.59 -0.97
CA ILE A 34 2.56 3.26 -0.98
C ILE A 34 1.87 3.09 -2.32
N THR A 35 2.12 1.96 -2.96
CA THR A 35 1.41 1.55 -4.17
C THR A 35 0.63 0.28 -3.88
N THR A 36 -0.58 0.18 -4.40
CA THR A 36 -1.47 -0.92 -4.08
C THR A 36 -1.82 -1.74 -5.32
N THR A 37 -2.13 -2.99 -5.10
CA THR A 37 -2.59 -3.92 -6.13
C THR A 37 -3.62 -4.88 -5.55
N HIS A 38 -4.20 -5.72 -6.39
CA HIS A 38 -5.03 -6.86 -5.97
C HIS A 38 -4.15 -8.02 -5.47
N GLY A 39 -4.74 -8.94 -4.77
CA GLY A 39 -4.08 -10.17 -4.29
C GLY A 39 -4.78 -10.72 -3.06
N ASN A 40 -4.41 -10.28 -1.89
CA ASN A 40 -5.08 -10.67 -0.63
C ASN A 40 -6.56 -10.29 -0.64
N SER A 41 -6.90 -9.20 -1.31
CA SER A 41 -8.27 -8.74 -1.55
C SER A 41 -8.36 -8.05 -2.91
N THR A 42 -9.50 -7.44 -3.21
CA THR A 42 -9.62 -6.58 -4.39
C THR A 42 -8.71 -5.37 -4.28
N GLU A 43 -8.27 -4.81 -5.40
CA GLU A 43 -7.45 -3.60 -5.41
C GLU A 43 -8.12 -2.44 -4.65
N GLU A 44 -9.45 -2.32 -4.79
CA GLU A 44 -10.23 -1.31 -4.08
C GLU A 44 -10.14 -1.49 -2.55
N ASN A 45 -10.32 -2.71 -2.05
CA ASN A 45 -10.16 -3.02 -0.63
C ASN A 45 -8.73 -2.76 -0.17
N CYS A 46 -7.74 -3.20 -0.93
CA CYS A 46 -6.33 -3.02 -0.60
C CYS A 46 -5.96 -1.53 -0.50
N THR A 47 -6.43 -0.71 -1.43
CA THR A 47 -6.22 0.75 -1.38
C THR A 47 -6.90 1.37 -0.18
N ASN A 48 -8.16 1.02 0.07
CA ASN A 48 -8.90 1.53 1.23
C ASN A 48 -8.22 1.12 2.54
N ASN A 49 -7.75 -0.12 2.65
CA ASN A 49 -7.02 -0.62 3.81
C ASN A 49 -5.72 0.18 4.05
N ALA A 50 -4.95 0.45 3.00
CA ALA A 50 -3.76 1.29 3.12
C ALA A 50 -4.08 2.68 3.66
N LEU A 51 -5.10 3.33 3.11
CA LEU A 51 -5.52 4.67 3.55
C LEU A 51 -6.01 4.68 5.00
N GLN A 52 -6.81 3.69 5.40
CA GLN A 52 -7.30 3.57 6.78
C GLN A 52 -6.15 3.31 7.77
N LEU A 53 -5.18 2.45 7.41
CA LEU A 53 -4.01 2.17 8.25
C LEU A 53 -3.12 3.40 8.42
N LEU A 54 -2.91 4.18 7.36
CA LEU A 54 -2.15 5.43 7.44
C LEU A 54 -2.85 6.46 8.33
N GLU A 55 -4.16 6.56 8.25
CA GLU A 55 -4.93 7.46 9.11
C GLU A 55 -4.88 7.02 10.57
N LEU A 56 -5.00 5.72 10.84
CA LEU A 56 -4.85 5.14 12.16
C LEU A 56 -3.46 5.43 12.76
N ALA A 57 -2.42 5.30 11.94
CA ALA A 57 -1.03 5.57 12.33
C ALA A 57 -0.71 7.08 12.40
N LYS A 58 -1.61 7.94 11.95
CA LYS A 58 -1.41 9.40 11.84
C LYS A 58 -0.23 9.79 10.96
N ILE A 59 -0.08 9.11 9.84
CA ILE A 59 1.02 9.31 8.88
C ILE A 59 0.44 9.80 7.57
N ASP A 60 1.12 10.75 6.97
CA ASP A 60 0.76 11.31 5.66
C ASP A 60 1.77 10.88 4.60
N ILE A 61 1.42 9.82 3.87
CA ILE A 61 2.20 9.24 2.79
C ILE A 61 1.29 9.10 1.57
N PRO A 62 1.75 9.48 0.35
CA PRO A 62 0.94 9.32 -0.85
C PRO A 62 0.66 7.85 -1.15
N VAL A 63 -0.57 7.56 -1.53
CA VAL A 63 -1.03 6.23 -1.95
C VAL A 63 -1.50 6.31 -3.40
N ALA A 64 -0.98 5.43 -4.25
CA ALA A 64 -1.40 5.32 -5.64
C ALA A 64 -1.96 3.93 -5.94
N ARG A 65 -3.06 3.88 -6.68
CA ARG A 65 -3.73 2.65 -7.08
C ARG A 65 -3.03 2.02 -8.26
N GLY A 66 -2.82 0.70 -8.18
CA GLY A 66 -2.26 -0.10 -9.26
C GLY A 66 -3.30 -0.89 -10.01
N ALA A 67 -2.91 -2.06 -10.51
CA ALA A 67 -3.77 -2.91 -11.31
C ALA A 67 -4.86 -3.59 -10.47
N ALA A 68 -6.09 -3.54 -10.98
CA ALA A 68 -7.22 -4.23 -10.36
C ALA A 68 -7.31 -5.71 -10.74
N GLU A 69 -6.64 -6.10 -11.83
CA GLU A 69 -6.66 -7.46 -12.39
C GLU A 69 -5.29 -7.86 -12.90
N PRO A 70 -4.99 -9.17 -12.92
CA PRO A 70 -3.80 -9.69 -13.59
C PRO A 70 -3.82 -9.42 -15.11
N LEU A 71 -2.65 -9.38 -15.74
CA LEU A 71 -2.54 -9.16 -17.20
C LEU A 71 -3.11 -10.31 -18.03
N ILE A 72 -3.05 -11.55 -17.56
CA ILE A 72 -3.38 -12.75 -18.33
C ILE A 72 -4.37 -13.67 -17.58
N LYS A 73 -4.15 -13.89 -16.30
CA LYS A 73 -4.97 -14.81 -15.50
C LYS A 73 -6.23 -14.11 -14.98
N ASP A 74 -7.25 -14.90 -14.66
CA ASP A 74 -8.42 -14.40 -13.93
C ASP A 74 -8.03 -13.92 -12.54
N LEU A 75 -8.73 -12.90 -12.05
CA LEU A 75 -8.55 -12.40 -10.69
C LEU A 75 -8.91 -13.48 -9.68
N THR A 76 -8.01 -13.75 -8.76
CA THR A 76 -8.23 -14.58 -7.59
C THR A 76 -7.79 -13.80 -6.36
N ILE A 77 -8.65 -13.76 -5.34
CA ILE A 77 -8.35 -13.10 -4.06
C ILE A 77 -8.38 -14.15 -2.94
N ALA A 78 -7.73 -13.83 -1.82
CA ALA A 78 -7.56 -14.74 -0.68
C ALA A 78 -8.54 -14.40 0.46
N ALA A 79 -9.83 -14.29 0.15
CA ALA A 79 -10.87 -13.96 1.14
C ALA A 79 -10.99 -14.98 2.26
N GLU A 80 -10.69 -16.26 1.98
CA GLU A 80 -10.65 -17.33 2.97
C GLU A 80 -9.57 -17.13 4.05
N THR A 81 -8.52 -16.40 3.72
CA THR A 81 -7.41 -16.09 4.64
C THR A 81 -7.54 -14.70 5.25
N HIS A 82 -7.82 -13.69 4.42
CA HIS A 82 -7.79 -12.28 4.81
C HIS A 82 -9.17 -11.68 5.09
N GLY A 83 -10.24 -12.49 4.97
CA GLY A 83 -11.62 -12.01 5.15
C GLY A 83 -12.13 -11.21 3.95
N ASP A 84 -13.40 -10.80 4.01
CA ASP A 84 -14.07 -10.14 2.90
C ASP A 84 -13.49 -8.74 2.60
N ASN A 85 -13.01 -8.05 3.62
CA ASN A 85 -12.40 -6.73 3.49
C ASN A 85 -10.87 -6.73 3.40
N GLY A 86 -10.23 -7.90 3.51
CA GLY A 86 -8.76 -8.04 3.49
C GLY A 86 -8.10 -7.85 4.86
N LEU A 87 -8.80 -7.37 5.87
CA LEU A 87 -8.26 -7.13 7.23
C LEU A 87 -8.88 -8.06 8.28
N GLY A 88 -9.17 -9.31 7.91
CA GLY A 88 -9.77 -10.29 8.80
C GLY A 88 -11.16 -9.88 9.28
N ASN A 89 -11.90 -9.15 8.46
CA ASN A 89 -13.19 -8.53 8.79
C ASN A 89 -13.14 -7.53 9.97
N ALA A 90 -11.94 -7.02 10.28
CA ALA A 90 -11.82 -5.91 11.21
C ALA A 90 -12.43 -4.63 10.60
N HIS A 91 -13.14 -3.87 11.42
CA HIS A 91 -13.75 -2.62 11.00
C HIS A 91 -12.95 -1.43 11.52
N LEU A 92 -12.18 -0.81 10.64
CA LEU A 92 -11.53 0.47 10.92
C LEU A 92 -12.49 1.63 10.61
N PRO A 93 -12.32 2.78 11.26
CA PRO A 93 -13.07 3.98 10.91
C PRO A 93 -12.88 4.34 9.43
N ALA A 94 -13.91 4.90 8.81
CA ALA A 94 -13.82 5.41 7.44
C ALA A 94 -12.72 6.48 7.36
N THR A 95 -11.91 6.42 6.30
CA THR A 95 -10.83 7.37 6.09
C THR A 95 -11.32 8.65 5.39
N GLN A 96 -10.72 9.79 5.75
CA GLN A 96 -10.83 11.05 5.00
C GLN A 96 -9.73 11.18 3.94
N LYS A 97 -8.72 10.29 3.97
CA LYS A 97 -7.63 10.27 2.98
C LYS A 97 -8.13 9.72 1.64
N SER A 98 -7.51 10.19 0.58
CA SER A 98 -7.79 9.73 -0.79
C SER A 98 -6.50 9.30 -1.47
N ALA A 99 -6.60 8.29 -2.33
CA ALA A 99 -5.51 7.92 -3.22
C ALA A 99 -5.27 9.01 -4.27
N LEU A 100 -4.04 9.09 -4.77
CA LEU A 100 -3.70 9.93 -5.92
C LEU A 100 -4.50 9.49 -7.16
N THR A 101 -4.70 10.42 -8.08
CA THR A 101 -5.27 10.09 -9.40
C THR A 101 -4.26 9.42 -10.33
N GLN A 102 -2.97 9.60 -10.05
CA GLN A 102 -1.87 8.98 -10.77
C GLN A 102 -1.85 7.46 -10.53
N HIS A 103 -1.61 6.67 -11.58
CA HIS A 103 -1.46 5.23 -11.45
C HIS A 103 -0.16 4.85 -10.72
N ALA A 104 -0.18 3.76 -9.97
CA ALA A 104 0.97 3.29 -9.17
C ALA A 104 2.26 3.18 -10.00
N SER A 105 2.20 2.60 -11.20
CA SER A 105 3.38 2.46 -12.06
C SER A 105 4.00 3.80 -12.46
N ASP A 106 3.18 4.81 -12.71
CA ASP A 106 3.66 6.14 -13.08
C ASP A 106 4.32 6.83 -11.88
N LEU A 107 3.74 6.69 -10.70
CA LEU A 107 4.32 7.22 -9.46
C LEU A 107 5.67 6.55 -9.14
N ILE A 108 5.76 5.23 -9.27
CA ILE A 108 7.02 4.48 -9.07
C ILE A 108 8.08 5.01 -10.02
N CYS A 109 7.77 5.10 -11.31
CA CYS A 109 8.71 5.60 -12.31
C CYS A 109 9.15 7.04 -12.01
N GLU A 110 8.22 7.91 -11.62
CA GLU A 110 8.52 9.30 -11.28
C GLU A 110 9.50 9.38 -10.11
N ILE A 111 9.22 8.67 -9.01
CA ILE A 111 10.07 8.70 -7.81
C ILE A 111 11.46 8.15 -8.11
N ILE A 112 11.56 7.02 -8.81
CA ILE A 112 12.84 6.38 -9.12
C ILE A 112 13.68 7.25 -10.06
N ASN A 113 13.06 7.81 -11.10
CA ASN A 113 13.77 8.67 -12.05
C ASN A 113 14.27 9.98 -11.41
N ALA A 114 13.56 10.49 -10.44
CA ALA A 114 13.99 11.67 -9.67
C ALA A 114 15.10 11.37 -8.65
N ASN A 115 15.29 10.07 -8.28
CA ASN A 115 16.22 9.64 -7.24
C ASN A 115 16.98 8.37 -7.65
N PRO A 116 17.81 8.42 -8.73
CA PRO A 116 18.45 7.22 -9.27
C PRO A 116 19.34 6.52 -8.23
N GLY A 117 19.09 5.23 -7.99
CA GLY A 117 19.87 4.41 -7.08
C GLY A 117 19.63 4.66 -5.59
N GLU A 118 18.64 5.49 -5.24
CA GLU A 118 18.36 5.86 -3.84
C GLU A 118 17.07 5.23 -3.29
N ILE A 119 16.30 4.53 -4.10
CA ILE A 119 14.99 3.99 -3.73
C ILE A 119 15.01 2.48 -3.79
N THR A 120 14.53 1.85 -2.74
CA THR A 120 14.23 0.41 -2.68
C THR A 120 12.73 0.19 -2.82
N ILE A 121 12.31 -0.84 -3.58
CA ILE A 121 10.91 -1.27 -3.68
C ILE A 121 10.75 -2.60 -2.96
#